data_c12bf767f3424211f6eb651493e34334
#
_entry.id   c12bf767f3424211f6eb651493e34334
#
_cell.length_a   1.000
_cell.length_b   1.000
_cell.length_c   1.000
_cell.angle_alpha   90.00
_cell.angle_beta   90.00
_cell.angle_gamma   90.00
#
_symmetry.space_group_name_H-M   'P 1'
#
loop_
_entity.id
_entity.type
_entity.pdbx_description
1 polymer ?
#
loop_
_entity_poly.entity_id
_entity_poly.type
_entity_poly.pdbx_seq_one_letter_code
_entity_poly.pdbx_strand_id
1 'polypeptide(L)'
;MSSKSETPAGPPERIILEYIWLDGKNKFRSKIRVINSVITSIKDIPIWNYDGSSTYQASSEDSEITLFPCAAYKNPLNPGFLVLCSTYDIHGEPLANNHRHAATRVFAEEKDQKPWFAMEQEYFMYTNPTDLSQSKPLGYEHHENTEQGQFYCAVGSENVFGRAIAETHLSLCMKAGLTITGINAEVACGQWEYQIGPCLGIEGADQLLVSRYLLEKVSELQGIRIVWDAKPLGNRNGSGCHVNYSTQAMREENGLDVIYEAVEKMEKKHAEHMEVYGDDNKARMTGKHETASYDKFTHGVGDRTASVRINRITAKNKCGYLEDRRPSSTMNPYLVLSKIFQTTVLDKE
;
A
#
# COMPACT_ATOMS: atom_id res chain seq x y z
N MET A 1 -10.78 -63.72 6.65
CA MET A 1 -9.88 -62.69 6.11
C MET A 1 -10.75 -61.64 5.47
N SER A 2 -10.97 -60.52 6.17
CA SER A 2 -11.83 -59.42 5.66
C SER A 2 -10.92 -58.44 4.88
N SER A 3 -11.14 -58.40 3.56
CA SER A 3 -10.50 -57.41 2.69
C SER A 3 -11.10 -56.04 3.03
N LYS A 4 -10.30 -55.17 3.69
CA LYS A 4 -10.63 -53.73 3.77
C LYS A 4 -10.52 -53.19 2.34
N SER A 5 -11.66 -52.83 1.76
CA SER A 5 -11.71 -52.03 0.53
C SER A 5 -11.15 -50.65 0.87
N GLU A 6 -9.95 -50.33 0.41
CA GLU A 6 -9.44 -48.96 0.41
C GLU A 6 -10.36 -48.13 -0.49
N THR A 7 -11.03 -47.16 0.10
CA THR A 7 -11.76 -46.15 -0.66
C THR A 7 -10.73 -45.41 -1.51
N PRO A 8 -10.90 -45.31 -2.84
CA PRO A 8 -9.95 -44.57 -3.66
C PRO A 8 -9.86 -43.11 -3.15
N ALA A 9 -8.65 -42.66 -2.96
CA ALA A 9 -8.39 -41.24 -2.63
C ALA A 9 -9.11 -40.37 -3.65
N GLY A 10 -9.92 -39.44 -3.18
CA GLY A 10 -10.60 -38.49 -4.06
C GLY A 10 -9.60 -37.74 -4.95
N PRO A 11 -10.02 -37.15 -6.07
CA PRO A 11 -9.13 -36.38 -6.92
C PRO A 11 -8.45 -35.31 -6.07
N PRO A 12 -7.14 -35.01 -6.33
CA PRO A 12 -6.40 -34.01 -5.57
C PRO A 12 -7.15 -32.67 -5.58
N GLU A 13 -7.21 -32.01 -4.43
CA GLU A 13 -7.89 -30.74 -4.28
C GLU A 13 -7.25 -29.70 -5.22
N ARG A 14 -8.04 -29.09 -6.09
CA ARG A 14 -7.58 -28.05 -7.00
C ARG A 14 -7.52 -26.72 -6.25
N ILE A 15 -6.41 -26.03 -6.36
CA ILE A 15 -6.23 -24.70 -5.79
C ILE A 15 -5.95 -23.65 -6.87
N ILE A 16 -6.35 -22.45 -6.59
CA ILE A 16 -6.17 -21.29 -7.46
C ILE A 16 -4.94 -20.51 -6.98
N LEU A 17 -4.01 -20.24 -7.91
CA LEU A 17 -2.94 -19.29 -7.73
C LEU A 17 -3.24 -18.05 -8.56
N GLU A 18 -3.58 -16.95 -7.92
CA GLU A 18 -3.82 -15.65 -8.56
C GLU A 18 -2.55 -14.80 -8.46
N TYR A 19 -1.78 -14.78 -9.55
CA TYR A 19 -0.53 -14.03 -9.66
C TYR A 19 -0.85 -12.55 -9.88
N ILE A 20 -0.22 -11.69 -9.08
CA ILE A 20 -0.46 -10.25 -9.05
C ILE A 20 0.88 -9.54 -9.29
N TRP A 21 0.88 -8.54 -10.19
CA TRP A 21 2.05 -7.69 -10.44
C TRP A 21 1.63 -6.28 -10.88
N LEU A 22 2.59 -5.38 -10.99
CA LEU A 22 2.40 -4.05 -11.55
C LEU A 22 2.94 -3.99 -12.97
N ASP A 23 2.16 -3.41 -13.89
CA ASP A 23 2.58 -3.16 -15.26
C ASP A 23 3.53 -1.95 -15.38
N GLY A 24 4.00 -1.63 -16.60
CA GLY A 24 4.90 -0.51 -16.84
C GLY A 24 4.33 0.88 -16.51
N LYS A 25 3.03 0.97 -16.23
CA LYS A 25 2.34 2.18 -15.77
C LYS A 25 1.92 2.08 -14.29
N ASN A 26 2.51 1.15 -13.54
CA ASN A 26 2.19 0.88 -12.13
C ASN A 26 0.71 0.53 -11.87
N LYS A 27 0.01 -0.05 -12.85
CA LYS A 27 -1.35 -0.56 -12.69
C LYS A 27 -1.31 -2.05 -12.37
N PHE A 28 -2.25 -2.49 -11.53
CA PHE A 28 -2.37 -3.91 -11.20
C PHE A 28 -2.73 -4.74 -12.41
N ARG A 29 -2.07 -5.89 -12.51
CA ARG A 29 -2.38 -6.99 -13.42
C ARG A 29 -2.52 -8.26 -12.62
N SER A 30 -3.38 -9.15 -13.07
CA SER A 30 -3.49 -10.49 -12.49
C SER A 30 -3.71 -11.55 -13.55
N LYS A 31 -3.27 -12.77 -13.22
CA LYS A 31 -3.42 -13.96 -14.06
C LYS A 31 -3.61 -15.17 -13.16
N ILE A 32 -4.57 -16.01 -13.47
CA ILE A 32 -4.94 -17.14 -12.63
C ILE A 32 -4.42 -18.44 -13.21
N ARG A 33 -3.83 -19.29 -12.36
CA ARG A 33 -3.43 -20.65 -12.66
C ARG A 33 -4.12 -21.61 -11.67
N VAL A 34 -4.62 -22.72 -12.18
CA VAL A 34 -5.17 -23.81 -11.35
C VAL A 34 -4.14 -24.94 -11.30
N ILE A 35 -3.82 -25.41 -10.11
CA ILE A 35 -2.87 -26.50 -9.88
C ILE A 35 -3.51 -27.61 -9.02
N ASN A 36 -2.92 -28.81 -9.11
CA ASN A 36 -3.33 -29.99 -8.33
C ASN A 36 -2.27 -30.35 -7.28
N SER A 37 -1.58 -29.35 -6.73
CA SER A 37 -0.47 -29.55 -5.80
C SER A 37 -0.76 -28.84 -4.47
N VAL A 38 -0.28 -29.42 -3.40
CA VAL A 38 -0.29 -28.78 -2.07
C VAL A 38 0.82 -27.73 -2.03
N ILE A 39 0.49 -26.51 -1.61
CA ILE A 39 1.44 -25.42 -1.37
C ILE A 39 1.66 -25.32 0.14
N THR A 40 2.89 -25.50 0.58
CA THR A 40 3.32 -25.39 1.97
C THR A 40 4.25 -24.20 2.18
N SER A 41 4.87 -23.74 1.11
CA SER A 41 5.79 -22.59 1.13
C SER A 41 5.73 -21.81 -0.19
N ILE A 42 6.28 -20.61 -0.19
CA ILE A 42 6.42 -19.78 -1.41
C ILE A 42 7.24 -20.51 -2.51
N LYS A 43 8.14 -21.41 -2.14
CA LYS A 43 8.99 -22.16 -3.07
C LYS A 43 8.21 -23.22 -3.87
N ASP A 44 7.04 -23.63 -3.37
CA ASP A 44 6.18 -24.61 -4.05
C ASP A 44 5.34 -23.94 -5.14
N ILE A 45 5.28 -22.60 -5.17
CA ILE A 45 4.51 -21.85 -6.15
C ILE A 45 5.33 -21.74 -7.45
N PRO A 46 4.80 -22.26 -8.57
CA PRO A 46 5.53 -22.24 -9.84
C PRO A 46 5.82 -20.80 -10.31
N ILE A 47 7.02 -20.57 -10.84
CA ILE A 47 7.32 -19.40 -11.66
C ILE A 47 6.41 -19.45 -12.90
N TRP A 48 5.98 -18.28 -13.36
CA TRP A 48 5.17 -18.16 -14.56
C TRP A 48 5.66 -17.00 -15.43
N ASN A 49 4.97 -16.74 -16.54
CA ASN A 49 5.30 -15.68 -17.49
C ASN A 49 4.04 -14.99 -18.04
N TYR A 50 4.25 -13.89 -18.71
CA TYR A 50 3.22 -13.16 -19.45
C TYR A 50 3.82 -12.36 -20.60
N ASP A 51 2.96 -11.85 -21.51
CA ASP A 51 3.35 -10.97 -22.59
C ASP A 51 3.55 -9.52 -22.08
N GLY A 52 4.80 -9.11 -21.95
CA GLY A 52 5.19 -7.79 -21.50
C GLY A 52 4.90 -6.67 -22.49
N SER A 53 4.72 -7.00 -23.80
CA SER A 53 4.35 -6.00 -24.80
C SER A 53 2.96 -5.44 -24.56
N SER A 54 2.04 -6.28 -24.08
CA SER A 54 0.68 -5.88 -23.70
C SER A 54 0.59 -5.12 -22.36
N THR A 55 1.69 -4.99 -21.63
CA THR A 55 1.76 -4.36 -20.31
C THR A 55 2.78 -3.22 -20.21
N TYR A 56 3.26 -2.73 -21.36
CA TYR A 56 4.26 -1.64 -21.46
C TYR A 56 5.61 -1.98 -20.81
N GLN A 57 6.02 -3.25 -20.82
CA GLN A 57 7.21 -3.74 -20.11
C GLN A 57 8.23 -4.43 -21.03
N ALA A 58 7.89 -4.68 -22.27
CA ALA A 58 8.78 -5.30 -23.27
C ALA A 58 8.42 -4.88 -24.69
N SER A 59 9.31 -5.17 -25.66
CA SER A 59 9.02 -5.05 -27.09
C SER A 59 8.22 -6.27 -27.59
N SER A 60 7.65 -6.17 -28.80
CA SER A 60 6.90 -7.30 -29.38
C SER A 60 7.81 -8.44 -29.87
N GLU A 61 9.09 -8.14 -30.15
CA GLU A 61 10.07 -9.13 -30.62
C GLU A 61 10.63 -9.97 -29.48
N ASP A 62 10.61 -9.42 -28.25
CA ASP A 62 11.12 -10.08 -27.05
C ASP A 62 10.19 -9.76 -25.87
N SER A 63 9.00 -10.35 -25.91
CA SER A 63 7.88 -9.93 -25.07
C SER A 63 7.70 -10.74 -23.79
N GLU A 64 8.43 -11.84 -23.61
CA GLU A 64 8.22 -12.73 -22.48
C GLU A 64 8.84 -12.16 -21.19
N ILE A 65 7.98 -11.91 -20.19
CA ILE A 65 8.37 -11.45 -18.86
C ILE A 65 8.07 -12.54 -17.85
N THR A 66 9.03 -12.77 -16.95
CA THR A 66 8.93 -13.75 -15.87
C THR A 66 8.22 -13.17 -14.65
N LEU A 67 7.23 -13.90 -14.12
CA LEU A 67 6.59 -13.69 -12.83
C LEU A 67 7.27 -14.56 -11.76
N PHE A 68 8.03 -13.93 -10.88
CA PHE A 68 8.72 -14.61 -9.80
C PHE A 68 7.93 -14.43 -8.49
N PRO A 69 7.33 -15.50 -7.91
CA PRO A 69 6.59 -15.43 -6.64
C PRO A 69 7.47 -14.90 -5.51
N CYS A 70 7.04 -13.87 -4.82
CA CYS A 70 7.82 -13.26 -3.75
C CYS A 70 7.10 -13.15 -2.40
N ALA A 71 5.76 -13.13 -2.41
CA ALA A 71 4.92 -13.27 -1.22
C ALA A 71 3.60 -13.96 -1.60
N ALA A 72 3.02 -14.71 -0.67
CA ALA A 72 1.75 -15.40 -0.89
C ALA A 72 0.83 -15.21 0.32
N TYR A 73 -0.41 -14.88 0.03
CA TYR A 73 -1.47 -14.66 1.01
C TYR A 73 -2.66 -15.55 0.68
N LYS A 74 -3.43 -15.94 1.69
CA LYS A 74 -4.65 -16.69 1.44
C LYS A 74 -5.57 -15.89 0.52
N ASN A 75 -6.08 -16.50 -0.55
CA ASN A 75 -7.05 -15.83 -1.41
C ASN A 75 -8.42 -15.78 -0.71
N PRO A 76 -8.95 -14.59 -0.36
CA PRO A 76 -10.21 -14.48 0.37
C PRO A 76 -11.46 -14.69 -0.50
N LEU A 77 -11.28 -14.73 -1.83
CA LEU A 77 -12.36 -14.85 -2.82
C LEU A 77 -12.45 -16.26 -3.42
N ASN A 78 -11.33 -17.02 -3.44
CA ASN A 78 -11.23 -18.32 -4.08
C ASN A 78 -10.37 -19.28 -3.23
N PRO A 79 -10.54 -20.61 -3.37
CA PRO A 79 -9.65 -21.57 -2.73
C PRO A 79 -8.20 -21.44 -3.27
N GLY A 80 -7.23 -21.11 -2.44
CA GLY A 80 -5.83 -20.99 -2.81
C GLY A 80 -5.18 -19.69 -2.36
N PHE A 81 -4.35 -19.07 -3.22
CA PHE A 81 -3.46 -17.98 -2.81
C PHE A 81 -3.51 -16.80 -3.79
N LEU A 82 -3.39 -15.60 -3.23
CA LEU A 82 -2.91 -14.40 -3.90
C LEU A 82 -1.38 -14.44 -3.89
N VAL A 83 -0.77 -14.39 -5.05
CA VAL A 83 0.69 -14.53 -5.23
C VAL A 83 1.25 -13.22 -5.74
N LEU A 84 1.85 -12.44 -4.86
CA LEU A 84 2.56 -11.22 -5.24
C LEU A 84 3.86 -11.59 -5.95
N CYS A 85 4.10 -10.98 -7.13
CA CYS A 85 5.23 -11.31 -7.99
C CYS A 85 6.14 -10.11 -8.24
N SER A 86 7.43 -10.39 -8.28
CA SER A 86 8.45 -9.55 -8.91
C SER A 86 8.58 -9.92 -10.39
N THR A 87 8.89 -8.93 -11.24
CA THR A 87 8.96 -9.08 -12.70
C THR A 87 10.39 -8.98 -13.19
N TYR A 88 10.78 -9.94 -14.06
CA TYR A 88 12.13 -10.03 -14.62
C TYR A 88 12.04 -10.29 -16.13
N ASP A 89 13.04 -9.80 -16.86
CA ASP A 89 13.19 -10.10 -18.28
C ASP A 89 13.66 -11.55 -18.51
N ILE A 90 13.86 -11.94 -19.76
CA ILE A 90 14.33 -13.29 -20.15
C ILE A 90 15.75 -13.58 -19.72
N HIS A 91 16.55 -12.56 -19.40
CA HIS A 91 17.92 -12.69 -18.92
C HIS A 91 18.01 -12.78 -17.39
N GLY A 92 16.85 -12.65 -16.70
CA GLY A 92 16.77 -12.65 -15.25
C GLY A 92 17.10 -11.29 -14.62
N GLU A 93 17.14 -10.22 -15.41
CA GLU A 93 17.33 -8.87 -14.88
C GLU A 93 15.98 -8.27 -14.44
N PRO A 94 15.95 -7.57 -13.29
CA PRO A 94 14.73 -6.95 -12.81
C PRO A 94 14.27 -5.84 -13.77
N LEU A 95 12.97 -5.80 -14.07
CA LEU A 95 12.41 -4.70 -14.85
C LEU A 95 12.56 -3.35 -14.13
N ALA A 96 12.58 -2.27 -14.91
CA ALA A 96 12.82 -0.91 -14.40
C ALA A 96 11.87 -0.51 -13.26
N ASN A 97 10.62 -0.98 -13.26
CA ASN A 97 9.64 -0.73 -12.22
C ASN A 97 9.55 -1.84 -11.15
N ASN A 98 10.47 -2.81 -11.15
CA ASN A 98 10.57 -3.82 -10.10
C ASN A 98 11.31 -3.27 -8.87
N HIS A 99 10.73 -2.27 -8.23
CA HIS A 99 11.33 -1.62 -7.05
C HIS A 99 11.46 -2.56 -5.85
N ARG A 100 10.68 -3.66 -5.81
CA ARG A 100 10.80 -4.68 -4.77
C ARG A 100 12.19 -5.33 -4.76
N HIS A 101 12.78 -5.55 -5.94
CA HIS A 101 14.13 -6.13 -6.03
C HIS A 101 15.18 -5.28 -5.30
N ALA A 102 15.16 -3.97 -5.53
CA ALA A 102 16.05 -3.03 -4.83
C ALA A 102 15.73 -2.96 -3.32
N ALA A 103 14.46 -2.88 -2.96
CA ALA A 103 14.02 -2.84 -1.57
C ALA A 103 14.46 -4.09 -0.78
N THR A 104 14.43 -5.28 -1.39
CA THR A 104 14.89 -6.52 -0.75
C THR A 104 16.36 -6.41 -0.33
N ARG A 105 17.21 -5.76 -1.12
CA ARG A 105 18.62 -5.53 -0.78
C ARG A 105 18.75 -4.54 0.36
N VAL A 106 18.02 -3.44 0.32
CA VAL A 106 18.02 -2.41 1.38
C VAL A 106 17.64 -3.02 2.72
N PHE A 107 16.54 -3.77 2.80
CA PHE A 107 16.09 -4.39 4.04
C PHE A 107 16.90 -5.63 4.45
N ALA A 108 17.79 -6.13 3.60
CA ALA A 108 18.74 -7.18 3.97
C ALA A 108 19.93 -6.65 4.78
N GLU A 109 20.21 -5.35 4.66
CA GLU A 109 21.20 -4.64 5.47
C GLU A 109 20.58 -4.31 6.85
N GLU A 110 21.40 -4.23 7.88
CA GLU A 110 21.03 -3.83 9.25
C GLU A 110 19.71 -4.45 9.77
N LYS A 111 19.51 -5.75 9.53
CA LYS A 111 18.27 -6.50 9.93
C LYS A 111 17.96 -6.39 11.41
N ASP A 112 18.97 -6.23 12.25
CA ASP A 112 18.85 -6.14 13.70
C ASP A 112 18.16 -4.84 14.15
N GLN A 113 18.06 -3.85 13.26
CA GLN A 113 17.31 -2.61 13.51
C GLN A 113 15.79 -2.85 13.58
N LYS A 114 15.31 -3.97 13.06
CA LYS A 114 13.88 -4.37 13.07
C LYS A 114 12.95 -3.20 12.74
N PRO A 115 13.07 -2.59 11.55
CA PRO A 115 12.23 -1.48 11.16
C PRO A 115 10.77 -1.91 11.07
N TRP A 116 9.88 -1.23 11.77
CA TRP A 116 8.44 -1.39 11.67
C TRP A 116 7.84 -0.24 10.90
N PHE A 117 6.92 -0.60 10.00
CA PHE A 117 6.16 0.34 9.20
C PHE A 117 4.66 0.08 9.33
N ALA A 118 3.90 1.14 9.53
CA ALA A 118 2.45 1.12 9.34
C ALA A 118 2.05 2.27 8.41
N MET A 119 1.14 2.02 7.49
CA MET A 119 0.71 2.99 6.48
C MET A 119 -0.77 3.30 6.64
N GLU A 120 -1.10 4.58 6.53
CA GLU A 120 -2.45 5.13 6.54
C GLU A 120 -2.82 5.50 5.10
N GLN A 121 -3.45 4.58 4.39
CA GLN A 121 -3.76 4.73 2.97
C GLN A 121 -5.11 5.40 2.77
N GLU A 122 -5.09 6.64 2.31
CA GLU A 122 -6.28 7.35 1.86
C GLU A 122 -6.59 7.06 0.39
N TYR A 123 -7.88 7.11 0.04
CA TYR A 123 -8.39 6.92 -1.32
C TYR A 123 -9.79 7.50 -1.47
N PHE A 124 -10.20 7.73 -2.72
CA PHE A 124 -11.57 8.10 -3.04
C PHE A 124 -12.30 6.98 -3.76
N MET A 125 -13.60 6.88 -3.52
CA MET A 125 -14.54 6.07 -4.31
C MET A 125 -15.33 6.98 -5.23
N TYR A 126 -15.26 6.70 -6.53
CA TYR A 126 -15.92 7.46 -7.59
C TYR A 126 -16.95 6.61 -8.31
N THR A 127 -17.98 7.24 -8.81
CA THR A 127 -18.89 6.64 -9.79
C THR A 127 -18.12 6.21 -11.03
N ASN A 128 -18.62 5.21 -11.74
CA ASN A 128 -18.00 4.68 -12.97
C ASN A 128 -18.97 4.79 -14.16
N PRO A 129 -19.31 6.01 -14.62
CA PRO A 129 -20.18 6.20 -15.77
C PRO A 129 -19.45 5.83 -17.08
N THR A 130 -20.19 5.62 -18.16
CA THR A 130 -19.62 5.36 -19.50
C THR A 130 -18.72 6.50 -19.96
N ASP A 131 -19.13 7.74 -19.71
CA ASP A 131 -18.27 8.92 -19.90
C ASP A 131 -17.55 9.22 -18.59
N LEU A 132 -16.26 8.88 -18.52
CA LEU A 132 -15.44 9.05 -17.32
C LEU A 132 -15.24 10.52 -16.93
N SER A 133 -15.48 11.48 -17.82
CA SER A 133 -15.45 12.91 -17.48
C SER A 133 -16.56 13.30 -16.48
N GLN A 134 -17.61 12.50 -16.41
CA GLN A 134 -18.73 12.66 -15.47
C GLN A 134 -18.51 11.90 -14.15
N SER A 135 -17.36 11.21 -13.99
CA SER A 135 -17.05 10.47 -12.77
C SER A 135 -16.80 11.42 -11.60
N LYS A 136 -17.49 11.20 -10.48
CA LYS A 136 -17.43 12.04 -9.27
C LYS A 136 -17.34 11.18 -8.02
N PRO A 137 -16.82 11.71 -6.90
CA PRO A 137 -16.87 11.01 -5.62
C PRO A 137 -18.29 10.57 -5.28
N LEU A 138 -18.43 9.42 -4.65
CA LEU A 138 -19.73 8.94 -4.18
C LEU A 138 -20.35 9.98 -3.25
N GLY A 139 -21.63 10.32 -3.49
CA GLY A 139 -22.37 11.32 -2.73
C GLY A 139 -22.07 12.77 -3.09
N TYR A 140 -21.18 13.04 -4.05
CA TYR A 140 -20.76 14.40 -4.40
C TYR A 140 -21.92 15.28 -4.92
N GLU A 141 -22.88 14.71 -5.65
CA GLU A 141 -24.02 15.45 -6.23
C GLU A 141 -24.85 16.18 -5.17
N HIS A 142 -24.91 15.63 -3.96
CA HIS A 142 -25.66 16.22 -2.84
C HIS A 142 -24.80 17.15 -1.97
N HIS A 143 -23.48 17.14 -2.16
CA HIS A 143 -22.51 17.76 -1.25
C HIS A 143 -21.44 18.60 -1.96
N GLU A 144 -21.67 19.02 -3.20
CA GLU A 144 -20.70 19.79 -4.00
C GLU A 144 -20.18 21.04 -3.29
N ASN A 145 -21.05 21.71 -2.54
CA ASN A 145 -20.74 22.97 -1.82
C ASN A 145 -20.61 22.77 -0.31
N THR A 146 -20.53 21.53 0.16
CA THR A 146 -20.49 21.25 1.59
C THR A 146 -19.10 21.54 2.16
N GLU A 147 -19.04 22.07 3.38
CA GLU A 147 -17.80 22.22 4.12
C GLU A 147 -17.13 20.86 4.38
N GLN A 148 -15.78 20.87 4.39
CA GLN A 148 -15.02 19.66 4.69
C GLN A 148 -15.08 19.31 6.18
N GLY A 149 -14.90 18.02 6.48
CA GLY A 149 -14.83 17.51 7.84
C GLY A 149 -16.13 16.88 8.33
N GLN A 150 -17.30 17.21 7.75
CA GLN A 150 -18.55 16.59 8.18
C GLN A 150 -18.64 15.08 7.91
N PHE A 151 -17.83 14.58 6.97
CA PHE A 151 -17.77 13.15 6.59
C PHE A 151 -16.82 12.34 7.46
N TYR A 152 -15.93 13.00 8.21
CA TYR A 152 -14.90 12.34 9.01
C TYR A 152 -15.53 11.47 10.10
N CYS A 153 -15.25 10.15 10.03
CA CYS A 153 -15.82 9.14 10.94
C CYS A 153 -17.36 9.18 11.02
N ALA A 154 -18.03 9.70 10.00
CA ALA A 154 -19.47 9.92 10.01
C ALA A 154 -20.27 8.61 9.95
N VAL A 155 -21.51 8.68 10.41
CA VAL A 155 -22.50 7.60 10.38
C VAL A 155 -23.81 8.14 9.81
N GLY A 156 -24.54 7.30 9.10
CA GLY A 156 -25.80 7.64 8.46
C GLY A 156 -25.68 7.77 6.95
N SER A 157 -26.75 7.38 6.23
CA SER A 157 -26.75 7.25 4.77
C SER A 157 -26.59 8.59 4.03
N GLU A 158 -26.87 9.69 4.71
CA GLU A 158 -26.70 11.05 4.18
C GLU A 158 -25.31 11.66 4.43
N ASN A 159 -24.52 11.02 5.32
CA ASN A 159 -23.24 11.55 5.79
C ASN A 159 -22.04 10.69 5.39
N VAL A 160 -22.24 9.47 4.88
CA VAL A 160 -21.15 8.57 4.51
C VAL A 160 -21.50 7.72 3.29
N PHE A 161 -20.56 7.61 2.36
CA PHE A 161 -20.74 6.92 1.09
C PHE A 161 -19.63 5.89 0.87
N GLY A 162 -20.00 4.68 0.37
CA GLY A 162 -19.04 3.62 0.08
C GLY A 162 -18.71 2.70 1.26
N ARG A 163 -19.37 2.78 2.41
CA ARG A 163 -19.13 1.96 3.59
C ARG A 163 -19.11 0.47 3.30
N ALA A 164 -20.07 -0.03 2.51
CA ALA A 164 -20.14 -1.45 2.17
C ALA A 164 -18.87 -1.95 1.45
N ILE A 165 -18.25 -1.13 0.61
CA ILE A 165 -16.98 -1.44 -0.07
C ILE A 165 -15.83 -1.43 0.96
N ALA A 166 -15.73 -0.38 1.78
CA ALA A 166 -14.67 -0.25 2.77
C ALA A 166 -14.68 -1.41 3.79
N GLU A 167 -15.85 -1.79 4.31
CA GLU A 167 -16.00 -2.91 5.26
C GLU A 167 -15.81 -4.28 4.59
N THR A 168 -16.20 -4.44 3.34
CA THR A 168 -15.90 -5.65 2.55
C THR A 168 -14.40 -5.78 2.34
N HIS A 169 -13.72 -4.70 1.96
CA HIS A 169 -12.26 -4.66 1.81
C HIS A 169 -11.56 -5.03 3.12
N LEU A 170 -11.95 -4.43 4.25
CA LEU A 170 -11.45 -4.79 5.59
C LEU A 170 -11.57 -6.30 5.83
N SER A 171 -12.77 -6.87 5.60
CA SER A 171 -13.03 -8.30 5.78
C SER A 171 -12.15 -9.17 4.88
N LEU A 172 -11.96 -8.79 3.61
CA LEU A 172 -11.10 -9.52 2.68
C LEU A 172 -9.62 -9.45 3.10
N CYS A 173 -9.13 -8.30 3.51
CA CYS A 173 -7.77 -8.15 4.02
C CYS A 173 -7.52 -9.03 5.26
N MET A 174 -8.45 -9.05 6.21
CA MET A 174 -8.37 -9.93 7.38
C MET A 174 -8.35 -11.42 6.99
N LYS A 175 -9.21 -11.84 6.05
CA LYS A 175 -9.27 -13.23 5.56
C LYS A 175 -8.01 -13.63 4.80
N ALA A 176 -7.37 -12.68 4.11
CA ALA A 176 -6.10 -12.89 3.44
C ALA A 176 -4.92 -13.02 4.42
N GLY A 177 -5.10 -12.63 5.68
CA GLY A 177 -4.06 -12.61 6.71
C GLY A 177 -3.18 -11.35 6.66
N LEU A 178 -3.68 -10.26 6.05
CA LEU A 178 -2.99 -8.97 6.10
C LEU A 178 -3.15 -8.32 7.49
N THR A 179 -2.13 -7.58 7.90
CA THR A 179 -2.11 -6.82 9.15
C THR A 179 -2.88 -5.51 8.98
N ILE A 180 -4.16 -5.59 8.60
CA ILE A 180 -5.05 -4.42 8.56
C ILE A 180 -5.51 -4.11 9.98
N THR A 181 -5.42 -2.84 10.39
CA THR A 181 -5.66 -2.43 11.78
C THR A 181 -6.80 -1.45 11.95
N GLY A 182 -7.31 -0.88 10.88
CA GLY A 182 -8.47 -0.02 10.95
C GLY A 182 -8.92 0.52 9.60
N ILE A 183 -10.12 1.13 9.62
CA ILE A 183 -10.68 1.93 8.52
C ILE A 183 -11.44 3.10 9.11
N ASN A 184 -11.52 4.20 8.39
CA ASN A 184 -12.42 5.32 8.69
C ASN A 184 -12.83 6.06 7.42
N ALA A 185 -14.01 6.68 7.46
CA ALA A 185 -14.38 7.68 6.48
C ALA A 185 -13.55 8.94 6.73
N GLU A 186 -13.09 9.56 5.64
CA GLU A 186 -12.24 10.74 5.67
C GLU A 186 -13.04 12.05 5.49
N VAL A 187 -12.32 13.18 5.51
CA VAL A 187 -12.91 14.53 5.59
C VAL A 187 -13.70 14.94 4.35
N ALA A 188 -13.45 14.33 3.19
CA ALA A 188 -14.15 14.63 1.95
C ALA A 188 -15.19 13.55 1.61
N CYS A 189 -16.19 13.95 0.84
CA CYS A 189 -17.24 13.05 0.37
C CYS A 189 -16.68 11.90 -0.46
N GLY A 190 -17.03 10.65 -0.14
CA GLY A 190 -16.54 9.45 -0.81
C GLY A 190 -15.07 9.14 -0.54
N GLN A 191 -14.42 9.85 0.39
CA GLN A 191 -13.04 9.58 0.81
C GLN A 191 -13.01 8.64 2.01
N TRP A 192 -12.06 7.70 1.97
CA TRP A 192 -11.83 6.70 3.01
C TRP A 192 -10.35 6.50 3.25
N GLU A 193 -10.05 5.97 4.42
CA GLU A 193 -8.71 5.55 4.83
C GLU A 193 -8.75 4.13 5.38
N TYR A 194 -7.68 3.36 5.17
CA TYR A 194 -7.41 2.14 5.90
C TYR A 194 -5.96 2.09 6.35
N GLN A 195 -5.68 1.34 7.43
CA GLN A 195 -4.35 1.24 8.01
C GLN A 195 -3.82 -0.20 7.87
N ILE A 196 -2.59 -0.32 7.33
CA ILE A 196 -1.82 -1.57 7.25
C ILE A 196 -0.61 -1.48 8.17
N GLY A 197 -0.40 -2.48 8.99
CA GLY A 197 0.77 -2.60 9.86
C GLY A 197 0.42 -2.49 11.35
N PRO A 198 1.43 -2.55 12.24
CA PRO A 198 2.86 -2.53 11.92
C PRO A 198 3.37 -3.84 11.31
N CYS A 199 4.19 -3.73 10.26
CA CYS A 199 4.84 -4.83 9.56
C CYS A 199 6.36 -4.64 9.60
N LEU A 200 7.12 -5.74 9.51
CA LEU A 200 8.58 -5.72 9.53
C LEU A 200 9.15 -5.49 8.12
N GLY A 201 9.91 -4.41 7.94
CA GLY A 201 10.67 -4.15 6.72
C GLY A 201 9.82 -4.20 5.44
N ILE A 202 10.27 -5.01 4.47
CA ILE A 202 9.63 -5.13 3.14
C ILE A 202 8.20 -5.68 3.19
N GLU A 203 7.85 -6.41 4.25
CA GLU A 203 6.51 -6.98 4.42
C GLU A 203 5.42 -5.89 4.42
N GLY A 204 5.73 -4.70 4.97
CA GLY A 204 4.81 -3.57 4.94
C GLY A 204 4.45 -3.15 3.52
N ALA A 205 5.44 -3.09 2.64
CA ALA A 205 5.24 -2.75 1.23
C ALA A 205 4.44 -3.83 0.49
N ASP A 206 4.77 -5.11 0.72
CA ASP A 206 4.06 -6.25 0.13
C ASP A 206 2.58 -6.24 0.54
N GLN A 207 2.29 -6.08 1.83
CA GLN A 207 0.93 -6.06 2.35
C GLN A 207 0.13 -4.85 1.86
N LEU A 208 0.75 -3.66 1.75
CA LEU A 208 0.08 -2.49 1.20
C LEU A 208 -0.32 -2.69 -0.27
N LEU A 209 0.54 -3.29 -1.10
CA LEU A 209 0.18 -3.57 -2.49
C LEU A 209 -0.94 -4.60 -2.59
N VAL A 210 -0.90 -5.68 -1.81
CA VAL A 210 -1.97 -6.69 -1.82
C VAL A 210 -3.29 -6.11 -1.31
N SER A 211 -3.27 -5.23 -0.32
CA SER A 211 -4.47 -4.54 0.15
C SER A 211 -5.06 -3.60 -0.91
N ARG A 212 -4.21 -2.84 -1.63
CA ARG A 212 -4.66 -2.03 -2.77
C ARG A 212 -5.29 -2.89 -3.87
N TYR A 213 -4.69 -4.02 -4.19
CA TYR A 213 -5.24 -4.98 -5.14
C TYR A 213 -6.62 -5.48 -4.73
N LEU A 214 -6.80 -5.88 -3.47
CA LEU A 214 -8.09 -6.33 -2.96
C LEU A 214 -9.15 -5.22 -2.99
N LEU A 215 -8.76 -3.96 -2.75
CA LEU A 215 -9.67 -2.83 -2.86
C LEU A 215 -10.13 -2.60 -4.31
N GLU A 216 -9.21 -2.65 -5.28
CA GLU A 216 -9.56 -2.58 -6.71
C GLU A 216 -10.49 -3.72 -7.12
N LYS A 217 -10.23 -4.95 -6.66
CA LYS A 217 -11.08 -6.12 -6.95
C LYS A 217 -12.48 -5.98 -6.39
N VAL A 218 -12.64 -5.52 -5.16
CA VAL A 218 -13.97 -5.38 -4.56
C VAL A 218 -14.75 -4.24 -5.17
N SER A 219 -14.08 -3.16 -5.54
CA SER A 219 -14.71 -2.01 -6.20
C SER A 219 -15.13 -2.33 -7.65
N GLU A 220 -14.32 -3.09 -8.38
CA GLU A 220 -14.63 -3.60 -9.72
C GLU A 220 -15.94 -4.39 -9.71
N LEU A 221 -16.11 -5.30 -8.76
CA LEU A 221 -17.32 -6.11 -8.61
C LEU A 221 -18.59 -5.28 -8.34
N GLN A 222 -18.42 -4.05 -7.84
CA GLN A 222 -19.53 -3.15 -7.52
C GLN A 222 -19.69 -1.99 -8.53
N GLY A 223 -18.87 -1.99 -9.59
CA GLY A 223 -18.89 -0.94 -10.61
C GLY A 223 -18.47 0.43 -10.08
N ILE A 224 -17.60 0.46 -9.06
CA ILE A 224 -17.05 1.68 -8.45
C ILE A 224 -15.56 1.82 -8.82
N ARG A 225 -15.10 3.02 -9.04
CA ARG A 225 -13.70 3.34 -9.31
C ARG A 225 -13.00 3.77 -8.03
N ILE A 226 -11.83 3.20 -7.77
CA ILE A 226 -10.90 3.73 -6.77
C ILE A 226 -10.03 4.79 -7.43
N VAL A 227 -9.91 5.94 -6.79
CA VAL A 227 -9.08 7.06 -7.25
C VAL A 227 -8.02 7.32 -6.20
N TRP A 228 -6.77 7.11 -6.61
CA TRP A 228 -5.57 7.26 -5.79
C TRP A 228 -4.93 8.64 -5.92
N ASP A 229 -5.49 9.52 -6.78
CA ASP A 229 -4.89 10.82 -7.08
C ASP A 229 -4.62 11.63 -5.81
N ALA A 230 -3.45 12.24 -5.74
CA ALA A 230 -3.03 13.01 -4.58
C ALA A 230 -3.92 14.25 -4.30
N LYS A 231 -4.58 14.79 -5.34
CA LYS A 231 -5.41 16.01 -5.24
C LYS A 231 -6.61 16.00 -6.22
N PRO A 232 -7.56 15.08 -6.10
CA PRO A 232 -8.60 14.90 -7.11
C PRO A 232 -9.67 16.01 -7.09
N LEU A 233 -9.82 16.75 -6.00
CA LEU A 233 -10.88 17.74 -5.80
C LEU A 233 -10.39 19.19 -5.75
N GLY A 234 -9.28 19.52 -6.42
CA GLY A 234 -8.79 20.89 -6.50
C GLY A 234 -8.44 21.48 -5.13
N ASN A 235 -9.06 22.59 -4.73
CA ASN A 235 -8.77 23.27 -3.45
C ASN A 235 -9.51 22.64 -2.24
N ARG A 236 -9.54 21.30 -2.16
CA ARG A 236 -10.06 20.52 -1.03
C ARG A 236 -8.99 19.60 -0.49
N ASN A 237 -9.29 18.76 0.49
CA ASN A 237 -8.35 17.75 0.98
C ASN A 237 -7.86 16.86 -0.17
N GLY A 238 -6.57 16.52 -0.11
CA GLY A 238 -5.97 15.51 -0.97
C GLY A 238 -5.99 14.15 -0.31
N SER A 239 -5.29 13.20 -0.92
CA SER A 239 -5.07 11.86 -0.38
C SER A 239 -3.59 11.61 -0.13
N GLY A 240 -3.27 11.22 1.10
CA GLY A 240 -1.96 10.80 1.55
C GLY A 240 -1.84 9.28 1.70
N CYS A 241 -0.62 8.84 1.90
CA CYS A 241 -0.31 7.53 2.46
C CYS A 241 0.76 7.73 3.53
N HIS A 242 0.34 8.17 4.70
CA HIS A 242 1.25 8.51 5.80
C HIS A 242 1.97 7.25 6.29
N VAL A 243 3.24 7.40 6.65
CA VAL A 243 4.06 6.27 7.10
C VAL A 243 4.45 6.45 8.55
N ASN A 244 3.91 5.60 9.41
CA ASN A 244 4.35 5.44 10.79
C ASN A 244 5.57 4.52 10.80
N TYR A 245 6.68 4.99 11.37
CA TYR A 245 7.96 4.32 11.30
C TYR A 245 8.67 4.28 12.65
N SER A 246 9.28 3.14 12.96
CA SER A 246 10.18 3.00 14.10
C SER A 246 11.23 1.92 13.88
N THR A 247 12.43 2.09 14.44
CA THR A 247 13.41 1.02 14.64
C THR A 247 13.25 0.41 16.02
N GLN A 248 13.97 -0.66 16.34
CA GLN A 248 13.97 -1.23 17.68
C GLN A 248 14.42 -0.20 18.71
N ALA A 249 15.50 0.53 18.44
CA ALA A 249 16.02 1.56 19.34
C ALA A 249 15.01 2.69 19.62
N MET A 250 14.21 3.09 18.63
CA MET A 250 13.14 4.09 18.84
C MET A 250 12.03 3.60 19.79
N ARG A 251 11.81 2.29 19.88
CA ARG A 251 10.78 1.67 20.73
C ARG A 251 11.26 1.36 22.16
N GLU A 252 12.56 1.43 22.40
CA GLU A 252 13.20 1.18 23.70
C GLU A 252 13.28 2.44 24.56
N GLU A 253 13.80 2.31 25.77
CA GLU A 253 13.98 3.44 26.69
C GLU A 253 14.88 4.51 26.07
N ASN A 254 14.48 5.79 26.21
CA ASN A 254 15.13 6.96 25.58
C ASN A 254 15.08 6.97 24.04
N GLY A 255 14.26 6.16 23.41
CA GLY A 255 14.10 6.09 21.96
C GLY A 255 13.64 7.40 21.31
N LEU A 256 13.13 8.38 22.08
CA LEU A 256 12.75 9.70 21.58
C LEU A 256 13.94 10.46 21.02
N ASP A 257 15.14 10.33 21.61
CA ASP A 257 16.35 10.97 21.09
C ASP A 257 16.72 10.39 19.73
N VAL A 258 16.62 9.06 19.58
CA VAL A 258 16.81 8.35 18.29
C VAL A 258 15.79 8.81 17.24
N ILE A 259 14.54 9.06 17.65
CA ILE A 259 13.50 9.62 16.77
C ILE A 259 13.89 11.00 16.26
N TYR A 260 14.37 11.90 17.15
CA TYR A 260 14.81 13.24 16.74
C TYR A 260 16.04 13.19 15.80
N GLU A 261 17.01 12.32 16.05
CA GLU A 261 18.15 12.11 15.15
C GLU A 261 17.67 11.66 13.75
N ALA A 262 16.71 10.75 13.69
CA ALA A 262 16.11 10.32 12.43
C ALA A 262 15.40 11.48 11.72
N VAL A 263 14.65 12.31 12.44
CA VAL A 263 13.96 13.49 11.90
C VAL A 263 14.98 14.50 11.33
N GLU A 264 16.08 14.74 11.99
CA GLU A 264 17.15 15.62 11.47
C GLU A 264 17.79 15.09 10.18
N LYS A 265 17.99 13.76 10.07
CA LYS A 265 18.45 13.12 8.83
C LYS A 265 17.43 13.26 7.71
N MET A 266 16.13 13.07 8.00
CA MET A 266 15.04 13.24 7.03
C MET A 266 14.90 14.69 6.57
N GLU A 267 15.17 15.68 7.42
CA GLU A 267 15.21 17.10 7.07
C GLU A 267 16.31 17.39 6.06
N LYS A 268 17.53 16.93 6.33
CA LYS A 268 18.69 17.14 5.44
C LYS A 268 18.47 16.56 4.04
N LYS A 269 17.73 15.44 3.94
CA LYS A 269 17.44 14.75 2.68
C LYS A 269 16.00 14.97 2.18
N HIS A 270 15.34 16.06 2.63
CA HIS A 270 13.95 16.32 2.29
C HIS A 270 13.67 16.25 0.79
N ALA A 271 14.46 16.91 -0.04
CA ALA A 271 14.27 16.94 -1.49
C ALA A 271 14.31 15.54 -2.12
N GLU A 272 15.28 14.71 -1.70
CA GLU A 272 15.42 13.34 -2.18
C GLU A 272 14.22 12.44 -1.79
N HIS A 273 13.66 12.67 -0.60
CA HIS A 273 12.43 11.98 -0.20
C HIS A 273 11.25 12.38 -1.09
N MET A 274 11.13 13.69 -1.39
CA MET A 274 10.02 14.19 -2.21
C MET A 274 10.02 13.62 -3.64
N GLU A 275 11.17 13.25 -4.20
CA GLU A 275 11.29 12.62 -5.52
C GLU A 275 10.61 11.25 -5.60
N VAL A 276 10.51 10.52 -4.49
CA VAL A 276 9.95 9.16 -4.44
C VAL A 276 8.61 9.07 -3.69
N TYR A 277 8.11 10.19 -3.19
CA TYR A 277 6.92 10.23 -2.32
C TYR A 277 5.59 10.30 -3.07
N GLY A 278 5.59 9.97 -4.36
CA GLY A 278 4.41 9.80 -5.20
C GLY A 278 4.18 10.95 -6.18
N ASP A 279 3.47 10.62 -7.24
CA ASP A 279 3.14 11.56 -8.32
C ASP A 279 2.19 12.65 -7.83
N ASP A 280 2.29 13.84 -8.43
CA ASP A 280 1.44 15.01 -8.16
C ASP A 280 1.39 15.47 -6.68
N ASN A 281 2.32 15.00 -5.86
CA ASN A 281 2.37 15.30 -4.43
C ASN A 281 2.56 16.81 -4.14
N LYS A 282 3.17 17.55 -5.05
CA LYS A 282 3.28 19.01 -4.98
C LYS A 282 1.91 19.71 -4.99
N ALA A 283 0.95 19.16 -5.71
CA ALA A 283 -0.43 19.67 -5.71
C ALA A 283 -1.15 19.43 -4.38
N ARG A 284 -0.78 18.37 -3.64
CA ARG A 284 -1.35 18.03 -2.32
C ARG A 284 -0.71 18.85 -1.20
N MET A 285 0.62 18.96 -1.18
CA MET A 285 1.39 19.59 -0.10
C MET A 285 1.48 21.11 -0.26
N THR A 286 0.40 21.80 0.03
CA THR A 286 0.25 23.25 -0.18
C THR A 286 0.47 24.10 1.09
N GLY A 287 0.72 23.48 2.23
CA GLY A 287 0.71 24.16 3.54
C GLY A 287 -0.70 24.49 4.05
N LYS A 288 -1.74 23.92 3.42
CA LYS A 288 -3.14 24.00 3.80
C LYS A 288 -3.74 22.59 3.85
N HIS A 289 -4.98 22.48 4.37
CA HIS A 289 -5.70 21.21 4.41
C HIS A 289 -4.89 20.10 5.11
N GLU A 290 -4.36 20.40 6.29
CA GLU A 290 -3.58 19.49 7.13
C GLU A 290 -2.29 18.95 6.47
N THR A 291 -1.70 19.69 5.53
CA THR A 291 -0.42 19.35 4.92
C THR A 291 0.65 20.41 5.20
N ALA A 292 1.92 19.99 5.29
CA ALA A 292 3.07 20.87 5.19
C ALA A 292 3.22 21.40 3.75
N SER A 293 4.05 22.45 3.58
CA SER A 293 4.46 22.88 2.24
C SER A 293 5.41 21.84 1.61
N TYR A 294 5.28 21.64 0.29
CA TYR A 294 6.13 20.73 -0.46
C TYR A 294 7.63 21.04 -0.36
N ASP A 295 7.98 22.33 -0.38
CA ASP A 295 9.37 22.80 -0.44
C ASP A 295 10.00 23.04 0.95
N LYS A 296 9.26 22.76 2.04
CA LYS A 296 9.73 22.98 3.41
C LYS A 296 9.52 21.76 4.28
N PHE A 297 10.58 21.36 4.97
CA PHE A 297 10.47 20.35 6.01
C PHE A 297 10.10 21.04 7.35
N THR A 298 9.18 20.41 8.06
CA THR A 298 8.79 20.81 9.42
C THR A 298 8.53 19.57 10.26
N HIS A 299 8.68 19.65 11.55
CA HIS A 299 8.29 18.59 12.46
C HIS A 299 7.67 19.16 13.74
N GLY A 300 6.84 18.36 14.43
CA GLY A 300 6.21 18.81 15.66
C GLY A 300 5.50 17.68 16.43
N VAL A 301 5.31 17.91 17.72
CA VAL A 301 4.59 16.98 18.61
C VAL A 301 3.09 17.22 18.50
N GLY A 302 2.35 16.24 17.97
CA GLY A 302 0.91 16.32 17.78
C GLY A 302 0.47 17.31 16.70
N ASP A 303 1.39 17.79 15.86
CA ASP A 303 1.14 18.78 14.82
C ASP A 303 0.78 18.10 13.49
N ARG A 304 -0.46 18.24 13.05
CA ARG A 304 -0.96 17.70 11.78
C ARG A 304 -0.57 18.51 10.56
N THR A 305 -0.01 19.71 10.76
CA THR A 305 0.45 20.58 9.66
C THR A 305 1.93 20.39 9.34
N ALA A 306 2.63 19.57 10.13
CA ALA A 306 4.05 19.29 9.95
C ALA A 306 4.29 18.19 8.91
N SER A 307 5.50 18.19 8.32
CA SER A 307 6.00 17.12 7.44
C SER A 307 6.14 15.79 8.20
N VAL A 308 6.72 15.87 9.41
CA VAL A 308 6.86 14.72 10.31
C VAL A 308 6.22 15.05 11.65
N ARG A 309 5.28 14.20 12.06
CA ARG A 309 4.58 14.30 13.35
C ARG A 309 5.15 13.29 14.34
N ILE A 310 5.47 13.76 15.54
CA ILE A 310 5.72 12.89 16.68
C ILE A 310 4.44 12.81 17.50
N ASN A 311 3.94 11.60 17.70
CA ASN A 311 2.72 11.37 18.47
C ASN A 311 2.90 11.86 19.92
N ARG A 312 1.85 12.43 20.53
CA ARG A 312 1.89 12.90 21.93
C ARG A 312 2.21 11.78 22.92
N ILE A 313 1.79 10.55 22.62
CA ILE A 313 2.08 9.39 23.47
C ILE A 313 3.57 9.04 23.36
N THR A 314 4.16 9.07 22.17
CA THR A 314 5.61 8.89 21.96
C THR A 314 6.42 9.93 22.74
N ALA A 315 6.06 11.20 22.64
CA ALA A 315 6.74 12.27 23.39
C ALA A 315 6.60 12.09 24.92
N LYS A 316 5.44 11.69 25.41
CA LYS A 316 5.18 11.41 26.83
C LYS A 316 5.97 10.21 27.35
N ASN A 317 5.98 9.11 26.58
CA ASN A 317 6.64 7.87 26.98
C ASN A 317 8.15 7.89 26.68
N LYS A 318 8.64 8.90 25.98
CA LYS A 318 10.03 9.03 25.50
C LYS A 318 10.50 7.87 24.61
N CYS A 319 9.59 7.15 24.00
CA CYS A 319 9.87 6.09 23.03
C CYS A 319 8.63 5.81 22.17
N GLY A 320 8.81 5.23 20.98
CA GLY A 320 7.70 4.90 20.10
C GLY A 320 8.06 5.02 18.63
N TYR A 321 7.36 5.88 17.89
CA TYR A 321 7.49 6.04 16.43
C TYR A 321 7.29 7.48 15.98
N LEU A 322 7.74 7.78 14.77
CA LEU A 322 7.41 9.01 14.03
C LEU A 322 6.39 8.70 12.92
N GLU A 323 5.66 9.71 12.48
CA GLU A 323 4.75 9.67 11.34
C GLU A 323 5.27 10.62 10.25
N ASP A 324 5.68 10.07 9.11
CA ASP A 324 5.97 10.86 7.91
C ASP A 324 4.67 11.09 7.12
N ARG A 325 4.21 12.33 7.08
CA ARG A 325 2.96 12.75 6.46
C ARG A 325 3.12 13.22 5.02
N ARG A 326 4.36 13.20 4.51
CA ARG A 326 4.70 13.70 3.18
C ARG A 326 4.29 12.76 2.03
N PRO A 327 4.33 11.41 2.16
CA PRO A 327 3.99 10.54 1.03
C PRO A 327 2.52 10.69 0.61
N SER A 328 2.27 10.72 -0.72
CA SER A 328 0.92 10.74 -1.28
C SER A 328 0.32 9.34 -1.40
N SER A 329 -0.98 9.28 -1.61
CA SER A 329 -1.72 8.03 -1.83
C SER A 329 -1.22 7.21 -3.03
N THR A 330 -0.59 7.86 -4.03
CA THR A 330 -0.02 7.21 -5.22
C THR A 330 1.37 6.61 -5.01
N MET A 331 1.98 6.84 -3.84
CA MET A 331 3.36 6.44 -3.58
C MET A 331 3.62 4.95 -3.82
N ASN A 332 4.81 4.63 -4.33
CA ASN A 332 5.29 3.25 -4.38
C ASN A 332 5.87 2.86 -3.02
N PRO A 333 5.30 1.86 -2.30
CA PRO A 333 5.72 1.57 -0.94
C PRO A 333 7.16 1.05 -0.86
N TYR A 334 7.67 0.35 -1.86
CA TYR A 334 9.05 -0.11 -1.86
C TYR A 334 10.04 1.05 -1.89
N LEU A 335 9.77 2.07 -2.71
CA LEU A 335 10.61 3.26 -2.79
C LEU A 335 10.57 4.06 -1.49
N VAL A 336 9.36 4.32 -0.97
CA VAL A 336 9.16 5.16 0.22
C VAL A 336 9.76 4.52 1.46
N LEU A 337 9.41 3.25 1.75
CA LEU A 337 9.89 2.58 2.96
C LEU A 337 11.41 2.36 2.92
N SER A 338 11.96 2.02 1.74
CA SER A 338 13.41 1.91 1.55
C SER A 338 14.11 3.25 1.77
N LYS A 339 13.57 4.36 1.22
CA LYS A 339 14.17 5.68 1.37
C LYS A 339 14.20 6.13 2.83
N ILE A 340 13.11 5.90 3.58
CA ILE A 340 13.06 6.19 5.02
C ILE A 340 14.15 5.40 5.76
N PHE A 341 14.26 4.10 5.51
CA PHE A 341 15.24 3.24 6.17
C PHE A 341 16.69 3.59 5.78
N GLN A 342 16.95 3.83 4.50
CA GLN A 342 18.26 4.28 4.00
C GLN A 342 18.70 5.58 4.67
N THR A 343 17.81 6.55 4.76
CA THR A 343 18.11 7.87 5.36
C THR A 343 18.35 7.76 6.86
N THR A 344 17.53 7.02 7.59
CA THR A 344 17.52 7.07 9.06
C THR A 344 18.51 6.08 9.69
N VAL A 345 18.79 4.96 9.02
CA VAL A 345 19.62 3.87 9.56
C VAL A 345 20.91 3.68 8.77
N LEU A 346 20.83 3.49 7.44
CA LEU A 346 22.01 3.18 6.65
C LEU A 346 22.89 4.40 6.37
N ASP A 347 22.35 5.59 6.56
CA ASP A 347 23.01 6.90 6.35
C ASP A 347 23.68 7.00 4.95
N LYS A 348 23.03 6.36 3.96
CA LYS A 348 23.55 6.32 2.58
C LYS A 348 23.13 7.56 1.81
N GLU A 349 24.08 8.07 1.03
CA GLU A 349 23.85 9.12 0.05
C GLU A 349 22.96 8.66 -1.12
#